data_e638834b17322c0e81ed1d65d5895d75
#
_entry.id   e638834b17322c0e81ed1d65d5895d75
#
_cell.length_a   1.000
_cell.length_b   1.000
_cell.length_c   1.000
_cell.angle_alpha   90.00
_cell.angle_beta   90.00
_cell.angle_gamma   90.00
#
_symmetry.space_group_name_H-M   'P 1'
#
loop_
_entity.id
_entity.type
_entity.pdbx_description
1 polymer ?
#
loop_
_entity_poly.entity_id
_entity_poly.type
_entity_poly.pdbx_seq_one_letter_code
_entity_poly.pdbx_strand_id
1 'polypeptide(L)'
;MALRIAVLRERAPGESRVALTPETAKKFVALGAVVAVEEGAGLGAALTDGAFAEAGAEVGSAAAVVKDADIVLGVQAPDTAALAGASPGAWVAATFDPFRESARVAAYAEAGYEALSMEFMPRITRAQSMDVLSSQSNLAGYKAVLTAANVYGRAFPMMMTAAGTVQAAKVFVMGVGVAGLQAIATAKRLGAQVSATDVRSA
;
A
#
# COMPACT_ATOMS: atom_id res chain seq x y z
N MET A 1 -11.91 18.21 -21.51
CA MET A 1 -11.49 16.79 -21.76
C MET A 1 -11.73 16.02 -20.48
N ALA A 2 -12.05 14.73 -20.55
CA ALA A 2 -12.09 13.89 -19.36
C ALA A 2 -10.68 13.68 -18.83
N LEU A 3 -10.49 13.72 -17.51
CA LEU A 3 -9.20 13.48 -16.85
C LEU A 3 -8.78 12.01 -17.07
N ARG A 4 -7.56 11.77 -17.54
CA ARG A 4 -7.03 10.41 -17.73
C ARG A 4 -6.10 10.01 -16.59
N ILE A 5 -6.46 8.93 -15.90
CA ILE A 5 -5.71 8.34 -14.77
C ILE A 5 -5.08 7.04 -15.21
N ALA A 6 -3.77 6.94 -15.14
CA ALA A 6 -3.00 5.76 -15.47
C ALA A 6 -2.52 5.03 -14.21
N VAL A 7 -2.57 3.70 -14.23
CA VAL A 7 -2.02 2.84 -13.18
C VAL A 7 -1.10 1.83 -13.83
N LEU A 8 0.18 1.93 -13.52
CA LEU A 8 1.19 1.00 -14.01
C LEU A 8 1.35 -0.19 -13.07
N ARG A 9 1.82 -1.29 -13.62
CA ARG A 9 2.27 -2.42 -12.84
C ARG A 9 3.53 -2.05 -12.08
N GLU A 10 3.59 -2.38 -10.79
CA GLU A 10 4.78 -2.20 -9.96
C GLU A 10 5.95 -3.07 -10.45
N ARG A 11 7.15 -2.47 -10.47
CA ARG A 11 8.38 -3.12 -10.96
C ARG A 11 9.39 -3.38 -9.86
N ALA A 12 9.19 -2.81 -8.66
CA ALA A 12 10.11 -2.99 -7.54
C ALA A 12 10.12 -4.45 -7.07
N PRO A 13 11.31 -5.04 -6.80
CA PRO A 13 11.40 -6.41 -6.32
C PRO A 13 10.60 -6.63 -5.05
N GLY A 14 9.71 -7.63 -5.05
CA GLY A 14 8.87 -7.97 -3.90
C GLY A 14 7.64 -7.08 -3.72
N GLU A 15 7.41 -6.07 -4.56
CA GLU A 15 6.18 -5.27 -4.53
C GLU A 15 5.05 -6.05 -5.22
N SER A 16 4.03 -6.38 -4.45
CA SER A 16 2.86 -7.11 -4.93
C SER A 16 1.58 -6.28 -4.89
N ARG A 17 1.66 -5.06 -4.36
CA ARG A 17 0.51 -4.15 -4.28
C ARG A 17 0.24 -3.50 -5.64
N VAL A 18 -0.91 -2.90 -5.76
CA VAL A 18 -1.30 -2.04 -6.89
C VAL A 18 -1.91 -0.75 -6.33
N ALA A 19 -1.67 0.38 -6.99
CA ALA A 19 -2.09 1.68 -6.49
C ALA A 19 -3.61 1.92 -6.57
N LEU A 20 -4.34 1.07 -7.26
CA LEU A 20 -5.78 1.20 -7.48
C LEU A 20 -6.47 -0.15 -7.32
N THR A 21 -7.66 -0.15 -6.72
CA THR A 21 -8.55 -1.31 -6.71
C THR A 21 -9.69 -1.12 -7.72
N PRO A 22 -10.34 -2.21 -8.20
CA PRO A 22 -11.51 -2.11 -9.06
C PRO A 22 -12.62 -1.24 -8.46
N GLU A 23 -12.86 -1.33 -7.15
CA GLU A 23 -13.84 -0.50 -6.45
C GLU A 23 -13.50 1.00 -6.56
N THR A 24 -12.22 1.36 -6.39
CA THR A 24 -11.76 2.75 -6.50
C THR A 24 -11.77 3.21 -7.96
N ALA A 25 -11.41 2.33 -8.92
CA ALA A 25 -11.53 2.61 -10.35
C ALA A 25 -12.96 3.00 -10.73
N LYS A 26 -13.94 2.23 -10.27
CA LYS A 26 -15.37 2.53 -10.47
C LYS A 26 -15.79 3.91 -9.95
N LYS A 27 -15.22 4.33 -8.80
CA LYS A 27 -15.48 5.67 -8.25
C LYS A 27 -14.91 6.77 -9.13
N PHE A 28 -13.69 6.62 -9.65
CA PHE A 28 -13.11 7.59 -10.59
C PHE A 28 -13.88 7.66 -11.90
N VAL A 29 -14.27 6.52 -12.46
CA VAL A 29 -15.12 6.45 -13.67
C VAL A 29 -16.46 7.16 -13.43
N ALA A 30 -17.08 6.97 -12.28
CA ALA A 30 -18.32 7.67 -11.91
C ALA A 30 -18.16 9.17 -11.79
N LEU A 31 -16.94 9.67 -11.49
CA LEU A 31 -16.59 11.09 -11.49
C LEU A 31 -16.28 11.64 -12.89
N GLY A 32 -16.36 10.80 -13.92
CA GLY A 32 -16.11 11.20 -15.32
C GLY A 32 -14.66 11.07 -15.77
N ALA A 33 -13.77 10.44 -14.98
CA ALA A 33 -12.41 10.16 -15.38
C ALA A 33 -12.33 8.93 -16.30
N VAL A 34 -11.34 8.93 -17.21
CA VAL A 34 -10.91 7.73 -17.93
C VAL A 34 -9.83 7.06 -17.08
N VAL A 35 -10.07 5.84 -16.64
CA VAL A 35 -9.11 5.06 -15.86
C VAL A 35 -8.48 4.01 -16.74
N ALA A 36 -7.15 4.00 -16.82
CA ALA A 36 -6.39 3.02 -17.60
C ALA A 36 -5.43 2.25 -16.70
N VAL A 37 -5.45 0.93 -16.76
CA VAL A 37 -4.66 0.03 -15.90
C VAL A 37 -3.79 -0.87 -16.76
N GLU A 38 -2.51 -0.98 -16.42
CA GLU A 38 -1.61 -1.89 -17.13
C GLU A 38 -2.03 -3.34 -16.90
N GLU A 39 -2.02 -4.13 -17.96
CA GLU A 39 -2.32 -5.56 -17.92
C GLU A 39 -1.44 -6.27 -16.88
N GLY A 40 -2.09 -7.05 -16.01
CA GLY A 40 -1.45 -7.76 -14.91
C GLY A 40 -1.05 -6.90 -13.71
N ALA A 41 -1.34 -5.60 -13.68
CA ALA A 41 -0.96 -4.72 -12.57
C ALA A 41 -1.51 -5.17 -11.21
N GLY A 42 -2.71 -5.74 -11.19
CA GLY A 42 -3.39 -6.19 -9.97
C GLY A 42 -3.08 -7.61 -9.53
N LEU A 43 -2.42 -8.43 -10.35
CA LEU A 43 -2.28 -9.87 -10.11
C LEU A 43 -1.57 -10.19 -8.78
N GLY A 44 -0.55 -9.41 -8.40
CA GLY A 44 0.15 -9.56 -7.12
C GLY A 44 -0.75 -9.32 -5.90
N ALA A 45 -1.81 -8.55 -6.07
CA ALA A 45 -2.83 -8.25 -5.05
C ALA A 45 -4.11 -9.11 -5.22
N ALA A 46 -4.06 -10.18 -6.02
CA ALA A 46 -5.20 -11.04 -6.36
C ALA A 46 -6.38 -10.29 -7.03
N LEU A 47 -6.08 -9.21 -7.76
CA LEU A 47 -7.04 -8.44 -8.55
C LEU A 47 -6.80 -8.72 -10.03
N THR A 48 -7.82 -9.22 -10.74
CA THR A 48 -7.72 -9.61 -12.14
C THR A 48 -7.98 -8.42 -13.08
N ASP A 49 -7.44 -8.49 -14.29
CA ASP A 49 -7.72 -7.51 -15.35
C ASP A 49 -9.22 -7.43 -15.69
N GLY A 50 -9.91 -8.58 -15.66
CA GLY A 50 -11.36 -8.63 -15.82
C GLY A 50 -12.12 -7.82 -14.78
N ALA A 51 -11.70 -7.84 -13.52
CA ALA A 51 -12.31 -7.05 -12.44
C ALA A 51 -12.14 -5.55 -12.67
N PHE A 52 -11.00 -5.10 -13.22
CA PHE A 52 -10.80 -3.71 -13.61
C PHE A 52 -11.67 -3.32 -14.80
N ALA A 53 -11.76 -4.18 -15.81
CA ALA A 53 -12.62 -3.95 -16.98
C ALA A 53 -14.11 -3.86 -16.59
N GLU A 54 -14.59 -4.74 -15.71
CA GLU A 54 -15.95 -4.68 -15.16
C GLU A 54 -16.23 -3.41 -14.36
N ALA A 55 -15.18 -2.84 -13.74
CA ALA A 55 -15.26 -1.56 -13.05
C ALA A 55 -15.26 -0.34 -14.01
N GLY A 56 -15.13 -0.58 -15.31
CA GLY A 56 -15.11 0.46 -16.35
C GLY A 56 -13.73 1.03 -16.66
N ALA A 57 -12.65 0.37 -16.21
CA ALA A 57 -11.29 0.77 -16.56
C ALA A 57 -10.87 0.16 -17.91
N GLU A 58 -10.06 0.90 -18.68
CA GLU A 58 -9.34 0.39 -19.83
C GLU A 58 -8.16 -0.47 -19.36
N VAL A 59 -7.99 -1.67 -19.89
CA VAL A 59 -6.83 -2.52 -19.60
C VAL A 59 -5.98 -2.64 -20.84
N GLY A 60 -4.66 -2.43 -20.71
CA GLY A 60 -3.78 -2.45 -21.86
C GLY A 60 -2.29 -2.46 -21.54
N SER A 61 -1.46 -2.34 -22.57
CA SER A 61 -0.01 -2.26 -22.41
C SER A 61 0.42 -0.99 -21.68
N ALA A 62 1.58 -1.01 -21.00
CA ALA A 62 2.11 0.14 -20.28
C ALA A 62 2.10 1.43 -21.14
N ALA A 63 2.56 1.33 -22.40
CA ALA A 63 2.60 2.47 -23.32
C ALA A 63 1.19 3.02 -23.66
N ALA A 64 0.19 2.15 -23.83
CA ALA A 64 -1.18 2.56 -24.11
C ALA A 64 -1.83 3.21 -22.89
N VAL A 65 -1.53 2.71 -21.69
CA VAL A 65 -2.07 3.20 -20.41
C VAL A 65 -1.54 4.58 -20.09
N VAL A 66 -0.23 4.81 -20.25
CA VAL A 66 0.44 6.09 -19.95
C VAL A 66 0.13 7.17 -20.97
N LYS A 67 -0.22 6.78 -22.22
CA LYS A 67 -0.46 7.75 -23.29
C LYS A 67 -1.52 8.77 -22.88
N ASP A 68 -1.12 10.06 -22.98
CA ASP A 68 -1.95 11.22 -22.66
C ASP A 68 -2.51 11.20 -21.21
N ALA A 69 -1.83 10.50 -20.28
CA ALA A 69 -2.24 10.46 -18.88
C ALA A 69 -1.97 11.81 -18.20
N ASP A 70 -2.99 12.34 -17.53
CA ASP A 70 -2.90 13.55 -16.70
C ASP A 70 -2.43 13.24 -15.29
N ILE A 71 -2.78 12.04 -14.79
CA ILE A 71 -2.40 11.53 -13.47
C ILE A 71 -1.89 10.12 -13.62
N VAL A 72 -0.77 9.82 -12.97
CA VAL A 72 -0.24 8.45 -12.81
C VAL A 72 -0.26 8.09 -11.34
N LEU A 73 -0.86 6.95 -11.00
CA LEU A 73 -0.89 6.40 -9.64
C LEU A 73 0.08 5.22 -9.55
N GLY A 74 0.94 5.25 -8.54
CA GLY A 74 1.87 4.16 -8.22
C GLY A 74 1.93 3.90 -6.72
N VAL A 75 2.28 2.69 -6.33
CA VAL A 75 2.69 2.38 -4.95
C VAL A 75 4.10 2.92 -4.75
N GLN A 76 5.02 2.56 -5.65
CA GLN A 76 6.35 3.13 -5.74
C GLN A 76 6.40 4.09 -6.94
N ALA A 77 7.17 5.18 -6.83
CA ALA A 77 7.34 6.09 -7.95
C ALA A 77 7.99 5.34 -9.14
N PRO A 78 7.34 5.27 -10.30
CA PRO A 78 7.92 4.63 -11.47
C PRO A 78 9.11 5.43 -12.00
N ASP A 79 10.00 4.79 -12.76
CA ASP A 79 11.05 5.51 -13.44
C ASP A 79 10.44 6.46 -14.49
N THR A 80 11.06 7.65 -14.68
CA THR A 80 10.55 8.66 -15.62
C THR A 80 10.47 8.13 -17.06
N ALA A 81 11.32 7.17 -17.45
CA ALA A 81 11.25 6.51 -18.74
C ALA A 81 9.93 5.72 -18.93
N ALA A 82 9.36 5.18 -17.88
CA ALA A 82 8.06 4.48 -17.94
C ALA A 82 6.88 5.43 -18.12
N LEU A 83 7.09 6.72 -17.92
CA LEU A 83 6.09 7.79 -18.09
C LEU A 83 6.11 8.42 -19.48
N ALA A 84 6.96 7.93 -20.39
CA ALA A 84 7.04 8.44 -21.76
C ALA A 84 5.67 8.34 -22.45
N GLY A 85 5.13 9.48 -22.86
CA GLY A 85 3.80 9.61 -23.46
C GLY A 85 2.72 10.14 -22.52
N ALA A 86 2.99 10.33 -21.23
CA ALA A 86 2.10 11.09 -20.35
C ALA A 86 2.02 12.57 -20.76
N SER A 87 0.95 13.23 -20.36
CA SER A 87 0.75 14.65 -20.62
C SER A 87 1.89 15.49 -20.02
N PRO A 88 2.35 16.55 -20.68
CA PRO A 88 3.28 17.49 -20.05
C PRO A 88 2.73 18.02 -18.74
N GLY A 89 3.53 17.99 -17.66
CA GLY A 89 3.09 18.37 -16.33
C GLY A 89 2.17 17.37 -15.64
N ALA A 90 2.11 16.11 -16.11
CA ALA A 90 1.31 15.08 -15.49
C ALA A 90 1.68 14.91 -14.00
N TRP A 91 0.68 14.70 -13.17
CA TRP A 91 0.84 14.45 -11.76
C TRP A 91 1.14 12.97 -11.49
N VAL A 92 2.12 12.70 -10.67
CA VAL A 92 2.46 11.32 -10.25
C VAL A 92 2.33 11.22 -8.74
N ALA A 93 1.32 10.47 -8.30
CA ALA A 93 1.07 10.22 -6.89
C ALA A 93 1.59 8.83 -6.50
N ALA A 94 2.64 8.78 -5.67
CA ALA A 94 3.31 7.55 -5.27
C ALA A 94 4.17 7.75 -4.02
N THR A 95 4.81 6.69 -3.52
CA THR A 95 5.91 6.80 -2.56
C THR A 95 7.22 7.01 -3.30
N PHE A 96 7.94 8.07 -2.97
CA PHE A 96 9.16 8.51 -3.64
C PHE A 96 10.45 8.22 -2.87
N ASP A 97 10.36 8.02 -1.55
CA ASP A 97 11.49 8.01 -0.61
C ASP A 97 12.42 9.23 -0.80
N PRO A 98 11.89 10.47 -0.78
CA PRO A 98 12.58 11.66 -1.29
C PRO A 98 13.86 12.01 -0.51
N PHE A 99 13.99 11.51 0.73
CA PHE A 99 15.19 11.75 1.54
C PHE A 99 16.37 10.85 1.16
N ARG A 100 16.10 9.65 0.61
CA ARG A 100 17.14 8.71 0.18
C ARG A 100 17.34 8.76 -1.33
N GLU A 101 16.27 8.97 -2.07
CA GLU A 101 16.22 8.92 -3.52
C GLU A 101 16.11 10.33 -4.15
N SER A 102 16.98 11.27 -3.71
CA SER A 102 16.96 12.64 -4.21
C SER A 102 17.21 12.73 -5.72
N ALA A 103 18.00 11.82 -6.29
CA ALA A 103 18.22 11.72 -7.73
C ALA A 103 16.93 11.41 -8.50
N ARG A 104 16.04 10.59 -7.94
CA ARG A 104 14.71 10.32 -8.52
C ARG A 104 13.87 11.59 -8.57
N VAL A 105 13.85 12.36 -7.48
CA VAL A 105 13.10 13.62 -7.42
C VAL A 105 13.63 14.61 -8.47
N ALA A 106 14.96 14.73 -8.62
CA ALA A 106 15.58 15.56 -9.64
C ALA A 106 15.18 15.12 -11.07
N ALA A 107 15.19 13.81 -11.35
CA ALA A 107 14.80 13.29 -12.66
C ALA A 107 13.33 13.59 -13.00
N TYR A 108 12.43 13.61 -12.02
CA TYR A 108 11.03 14.03 -12.22
C TYR A 108 10.92 15.50 -12.57
N ALA A 109 11.68 16.37 -11.89
CA ALA A 109 11.72 17.80 -12.17
C ALA A 109 12.29 18.08 -13.57
N GLU A 110 13.37 17.39 -13.96
CA GLU A 110 13.97 17.50 -15.29
C GLU A 110 13.02 17.01 -16.39
N ALA A 111 12.25 15.96 -16.13
CA ALA A 111 11.24 15.43 -17.05
C ALA A 111 9.96 16.29 -17.12
N GLY A 112 9.81 17.27 -16.23
CA GLY A 112 8.65 18.17 -16.19
C GLY A 112 7.39 17.55 -15.62
N TYR A 113 7.50 16.55 -14.75
CA TYR A 113 6.37 15.92 -14.03
C TYR A 113 6.19 16.51 -12.64
N GLU A 114 4.94 16.55 -12.16
CA GLU A 114 4.57 16.98 -10.81
C GLU A 114 4.55 15.80 -9.85
N ALA A 115 5.53 15.71 -8.94
CA ALA A 115 5.65 14.61 -7.98
C ALA A 115 4.82 14.88 -6.72
N LEU A 116 3.81 14.05 -6.45
CA LEU A 116 3.01 14.05 -5.22
C LEU A 116 3.49 12.91 -4.32
N SER A 117 4.48 13.19 -3.46
CA SER A 117 5.03 12.21 -2.54
C SER A 117 4.07 11.94 -1.38
N MET A 118 3.57 10.71 -1.31
CA MET A 118 2.60 10.29 -0.29
C MET A 118 3.20 10.26 1.12
N GLU A 119 4.53 10.24 1.26
CA GLU A 119 5.23 10.36 2.54
C GLU A 119 5.05 11.74 3.19
N PHE A 120 4.79 12.76 2.40
CA PHE A 120 4.55 14.12 2.87
C PHE A 120 3.08 14.41 3.21
N MET A 121 2.22 13.40 3.13
CA MET A 121 0.83 13.57 3.55
C MET A 121 0.77 14.06 5.01
N PRO A 122 0.15 15.21 5.29
CA PRO A 122 0.13 15.78 6.63
C PRO A 122 -0.64 14.87 7.61
N ARG A 123 -0.10 14.67 8.81
CA ARG A 123 -0.72 13.85 9.87
C ARG A 123 -1.72 14.66 10.68
N ILE A 124 -2.77 15.12 10.02
CA ILE A 124 -3.88 15.86 10.61
C ILE A 124 -5.19 15.07 10.43
N THR A 125 -6.20 15.35 11.23
CA THR A 125 -7.48 14.63 11.24
C THR A 125 -8.10 14.53 9.84
N ARG A 126 -8.07 15.62 9.07
CA ARG A 126 -8.64 15.65 7.71
C ARG A 126 -7.90 14.77 6.70
N ALA A 127 -6.61 14.49 6.92
CA ALA A 127 -5.77 13.71 6.02
C ALA A 127 -5.62 12.24 6.44
N GLN A 128 -6.22 11.80 7.56
CA GLN A 128 -6.10 10.43 8.06
C GLN A 128 -6.55 9.37 7.04
N SER A 129 -7.55 9.68 6.24
CA SER A 129 -8.04 8.77 5.18
C SER A 129 -7.06 8.62 4.01
N MET A 130 -6.09 9.53 3.89
CA MET A 130 -5.05 9.56 2.86
C MET A 130 -3.67 9.14 3.42
N ASP A 131 -3.55 8.84 4.72
CA ASP A 131 -2.29 8.46 5.37
C ASP A 131 -1.91 7.02 5.02
N VAL A 132 -1.14 6.87 3.95
CA VAL A 132 -0.65 5.57 3.47
C VAL A 132 0.33 4.93 4.45
N LEU A 133 1.08 5.72 5.24
CA LEU A 133 2.03 5.19 6.22
C LEU A 133 1.31 4.50 7.36
N SER A 134 0.25 5.13 7.91
CA SER A 134 -0.54 4.53 8.98
C SER A 134 -1.28 3.29 8.51
N SER A 135 -1.89 3.29 7.33
CA SER A 135 -2.59 2.12 6.81
C SER A 135 -1.64 0.93 6.58
N GLN A 136 -0.44 1.17 6.03
CA GLN A 136 0.56 0.12 5.84
C GLN A 136 1.19 -0.34 7.16
N SER A 137 1.42 0.57 8.11
CA SER A 137 1.90 0.22 9.46
C SER A 137 0.93 -0.69 10.20
N ASN A 138 -0.37 -0.47 10.03
CA ASN A 138 -1.41 -1.34 10.60
C ASN A 138 -1.26 -2.77 10.05
N LEU A 139 -1.18 -2.94 8.73
CA LEU A 139 -0.97 -4.25 8.09
C LEU A 139 0.37 -4.88 8.50
N ALA A 140 1.43 -4.08 8.65
CA ALA A 140 2.73 -4.55 9.11
C ALA A 140 2.64 -5.13 10.53
N GLY A 141 1.95 -4.46 11.46
CA GLY A 141 1.71 -4.96 12.81
C GLY A 141 0.94 -6.28 12.84
N TYR A 142 -0.10 -6.39 12.01
CA TYR A 142 -0.84 -7.65 11.82
C TYR A 142 0.06 -8.77 11.30
N LYS A 143 0.79 -8.52 10.21
CA LYS A 143 1.67 -9.50 9.57
C LYS A 143 2.80 -9.93 10.50
N ALA A 144 3.40 -9.02 11.26
CA ALA A 144 4.46 -9.34 12.21
C ALA A 144 4.03 -10.40 13.22
N VAL A 145 2.82 -10.29 13.77
CA VAL A 145 2.29 -11.29 14.70
C VAL A 145 2.01 -12.64 14.04
N LEU A 146 1.45 -12.65 12.82
CA LEU A 146 1.25 -13.90 12.08
C LEU A 146 2.58 -14.58 11.77
N THR A 147 3.60 -13.82 11.38
CA THR A 147 4.95 -14.34 11.14
C THR A 147 5.55 -14.91 12.44
N ALA A 148 5.43 -14.18 13.56
CA ALA A 148 5.88 -14.65 14.85
C ALA A 148 5.16 -15.93 15.27
N ALA A 149 3.85 -16.01 15.06
CA ALA A 149 3.06 -17.21 15.37
C ALA A 149 3.49 -18.41 14.54
N ASN A 150 3.83 -18.18 13.25
CA ASN A 150 4.31 -19.25 12.35
C ASN A 150 5.66 -19.82 12.76
N VAL A 151 6.57 -19.01 13.30
CA VAL A 151 7.92 -19.46 13.72
C VAL A 151 8.02 -19.87 15.19
N TYR A 152 7.02 -19.61 16.00
CA TYR A 152 7.08 -19.81 17.47
C TYR A 152 7.02 -21.28 17.88
N GLY A 153 6.98 -22.24 17.17
CA GLY A 153 7.03 -23.67 17.53
C GLY A 153 6.04 -24.15 18.62
N ARG A 154 5.11 -23.31 19.10
CA ARG A 154 4.07 -23.61 20.08
C ARG A 154 2.77 -22.91 19.70
N ALA A 155 1.66 -23.26 20.39
CA ALA A 155 0.40 -22.57 20.22
C ALA A 155 0.41 -21.16 20.86
N PHE A 156 -0.27 -20.22 20.25
CA PHE A 156 -0.48 -18.88 20.83
C PHE A 156 -1.53 -18.90 21.93
N PRO A 157 -2.71 -19.53 21.76
CA PRO A 157 -3.72 -19.60 22.82
C PRO A 157 -3.36 -20.64 23.90
N MET A 158 -3.90 -20.45 25.08
CA MET A 158 -4.00 -21.54 26.03
C MET A 158 -4.95 -22.62 25.49
N MET A 159 -4.53 -23.87 25.55
CA MET A 159 -5.36 -25.01 25.16
C MET A 159 -5.38 -26.04 26.27
N MET A 160 -6.56 -26.59 26.57
CA MET A 160 -6.76 -27.67 27.52
C MET A 160 -7.21 -28.92 26.78
N THR A 161 -6.54 -30.03 27.05
CA THR A 161 -6.90 -31.36 26.53
C THR A 161 -6.93 -32.35 27.67
N ALA A 162 -7.44 -33.55 27.43
CA ALA A 162 -7.38 -34.63 28.38
C ALA A 162 -5.92 -35.01 28.79
N ALA A 163 -4.96 -34.72 27.93
CA ALA A 163 -3.52 -34.97 28.17
C ALA A 163 -2.81 -33.85 28.95
N GLY A 164 -3.50 -32.73 29.20
CA GLY A 164 -2.93 -31.59 29.94
C GLY A 164 -3.21 -30.23 29.32
N THR A 165 -2.56 -29.20 29.87
CA THR A 165 -2.73 -27.80 29.48
C THR A 165 -1.50 -27.26 28.76
N VAL A 166 -1.71 -26.69 27.60
CA VAL A 166 -0.71 -25.86 26.89
C VAL A 166 -0.89 -24.41 27.32
N GLN A 167 0.13 -23.83 27.91
CA GLN A 167 0.10 -22.43 28.35
C GLN A 167 0.09 -21.46 27.15
N ALA A 168 -0.63 -20.33 27.31
CA ALA A 168 -0.63 -19.27 26.29
C ALA A 168 0.76 -18.70 26.06
N ALA A 169 1.06 -18.33 24.82
CA ALA A 169 2.27 -17.61 24.47
C ALA A 169 2.33 -16.26 25.20
N LYS A 170 3.52 -15.87 25.64
CA LYS A 170 3.79 -14.52 26.17
C LYS A 170 4.39 -13.69 25.07
N VAL A 171 3.72 -12.62 24.69
CA VAL A 171 4.15 -11.69 23.64
C VAL A 171 4.49 -10.34 24.27
N PHE A 172 5.67 -9.84 23.95
CA PHE A 172 6.11 -8.51 24.36
C PHE A 172 6.24 -7.61 23.15
N VAL A 173 5.56 -6.46 23.14
CA VAL A 173 5.55 -5.51 22.04
C VAL A 173 6.32 -4.25 22.45
N MET A 174 7.36 -3.94 21.72
CA MET A 174 8.14 -2.71 21.89
C MET A 174 7.68 -1.65 20.90
N GLY A 175 7.10 -0.56 21.41
CA GLY A 175 6.46 0.49 20.63
C GLY A 175 4.94 0.26 20.49
N VAL A 176 4.14 1.24 20.93
CA VAL A 176 2.66 1.20 20.87
C VAL A 176 2.10 2.25 19.89
N GLY A 177 2.83 2.54 18.82
CA GLY A 177 2.32 3.26 17.66
C GLY A 177 1.33 2.41 16.86
N VAL A 178 0.96 2.85 15.64
CA VAL A 178 -0.06 2.17 14.82
C VAL A 178 0.24 0.68 14.62
N ALA A 179 1.48 0.34 14.25
CA ALA A 179 1.90 -1.05 14.08
C ALA A 179 1.84 -1.84 15.40
N GLY A 180 2.35 -1.26 16.50
CA GLY A 180 2.37 -1.91 17.81
C GLY A 180 0.97 -2.15 18.38
N LEU A 181 0.08 -1.19 18.27
CA LEU A 181 -1.33 -1.34 18.70
C LEU A 181 -2.03 -2.45 17.91
N GLN A 182 -1.80 -2.53 16.61
CA GLN A 182 -2.36 -3.60 15.78
C GLN A 182 -1.72 -4.97 16.14
N ALA A 183 -0.42 -5.00 16.40
CA ALA A 183 0.26 -6.22 16.86
C ALA A 183 -0.32 -6.71 18.19
N ILE A 184 -0.53 -5.82 19.17
CA ILE A 184 -1.17 -6.12 20.44
C ILE A 184 -2.57 -6.72 20.20
N ALA A 185 -3.39 -6.05 19.39
CA ALA A 185 -4.74 -6.49 19.08
C ALA A 185 -4.75 -7.89 18.43
N THR A 186 -3.84 -8.11 17.47
CA THR A 186 -3.74 -9.38 16.75
C THR A 186 -3.26 -10.50 17.68
N ALA A 187 -2.20 -10.29 18.47
CA ALA A 187 -1.69 -11.29 19.40
C ALA A 187 -2.72 -11.65 20.48
N LYS A 188 -3.49 -10.67 21.00
CA LYS A 188 -4.60 -10.93 21.93
C LYS A 188 -5.71 -11.76 21.29
N ARG A 189 -6.09 -11.47 20.03
CA ARG A 189 -7.08 -12.27 19.28
C ARG A 189 -6.62 -13.70 19.05
N LEU A 190 -5.32 -13.94 18.89
CA LEU A 190 -4.73 -15.27 18.82
C LEU A 190 -4.60 -15.96 20.18
N GLY A 191 -5.03 -15.32 21.28
CA GLY A 191 -5.07 -15.88 22.61
C GLY A 191 -3.76 -15.77 23.40
N ALA A 192 -2.82 -14.95 22.97
CA ALA A 192 -1.57 -14.71 23.70
C ALA A 192 -1.78 -13.80 24.92
N GLN A 193 -0.93 -13.95 25.93
CA GLN A 193 -0.74 -12.96 26.99
C GLN A 193 0.19 -11.86 26.49
N VAL A 194 -0.31 -10.62 26.41
CA VAL A 194 0.43 -9.51 25.78
C VAL A 194 0.81 -8.47 26.81
N SER A 195 2.09 -8.10 26.83
CA SER A 195 2.61 -6.91 27.49
C SER A 195 3.28 -6.00 26.45
N ALA A 196 3.32 -4.70 26.73
CA ALA A 196 3.88 -3.72 25.79
C ALA A 196 4.56 -2.57 26.52
N THR A 197 5.47 -1.90 25.83
CA THR A 197 6.12 -0.68 26.29
C THR A 197 6.29 0.32 25.14
N ASP A 198 6.38 1.61 25.46
CA ASP A 198 6.76 2.67 24.53
C ASP A 198 7.73 3.63 25.24
N VAL A 199 8.55 4.30 24.47
CA VAL A 199 9.47 5.34 25.00
C VAL A 199 8.76 6.67 25.26
N ARG A 200 7.58 6.85 24.68
CA ARG A 200 6.74 8.02 24.90
C ARG A 200 5.86 7.78 26.11
N SER A 201 5.83 8.73 27.02
CA SER A 201 4.80 8.79 28.06
C SER A 201 3.45 9.13 27.39
N ALA A 202 2.41 8.39 27.76
CA ALA A 202 1.05 8.65 27.28
C ALA A 202 0.52 10.00 27.78
#